data_496b9b95625e992e9dfca9e2d8fb550d
#
_entry.id   496b9b95625e992e9dfca9e2d8fb550d
#
_cell.length_a   1.000
_cell.length_b   1.000
_cell.length_c   1.000
_cell.angle_alpha   90.00
_cell.angle_beta   90.00
_cell.angle_gamma   90.00
#
_symmetry.space_group_name_H-M   'P 1'
#
loop_
_entity.id
_entity.type
_entity.pdbx_description
1 polymer ?
#
loop_
_entity_poly.entity_id
_entity_poly.type
_entity_poly.pdbx_seq_one_letter_code
_entity_poly.pdbx_strand_id
1 'polypeptide(L)'
;MDIVNLVIVRKISLKFIIKTKGDDYMYTISKSDTNIAYMKDCVLHSLPHEPIGIHQKDISNNTGFSTRDVRHIIQRLRDDGYAICGTPNDGYWIAQTSFELNDTIAKMRSHIKQSTDTLNALIEAQKRLEIKEGLR
;
A
#
# COMPACT_ATOMS: atom_id res chain seq x y z
N MET A 1 19.00 10.25 -20.69
CA MET A 1 17.85 9.44 -20.26
C MET A 1 16.62 10.05 -20.89
N ASP A 2 16.06 9.37 -21.86
CA ASP A 2 14.92 9.92 -22.58
C ASP A 2 13.67 9.80 -21.72
N ILE A 3 13.01 10.93 -21.53
CA ILE A 3 11.77 11.03 -20.75
C ILE A 3 10.66 10.37 -21.54
N VAL A 4 10.08 9.31 -21.00
CA VAL A 4 8.86 8.71 -21.54
C VAL A 4 7.71 9.65 -21.25
N ASN A 5 7.19 10.32 -22.28
CA ASN A 5 5.96 11.10 -22.17
C ASN A 5 4.78 10.17 -21.89
N LEU A 6 4.34 10.15 -20.66
CA LEU A 6 3.15 9.41 -20.24
C LEU A 6 1.90 10.18 -20.67
N VAL A 7 1.30 9.80 -21.77
CA VAL A 7 -0.03 10.31 -22.16
C VAL A 7 -1.07 9.40 -21.52
N ILE A 8 -1.73 9.90 -20.47
CA ILE A 8 -2.84 9.19 -19.81
C ILE A 8 -4.08 9.39 -20.66
N VAL A 9 -4.47 8.38 -21.40
CA VAL A 9 -5.77 8.34 -22.08
C VAL A 9 -6.69 7.41 -21.28
N ARG A 10 -7.78 7.97 -20.74
CA ARG A 10 -8.85 7.21 -20.09
C ARG A 10 -9.41 6.15 -21.07
N LYS A 11 -9.38 4.88 -20.65
CA LYS A 11 -10.12 3.74 -21.24
C LYS A 11 -9.51 2.96 -22.40
N ILE A 12 -8.22 2.90 -22.64
CA ILE A 12 -7.66 1.98 -23.67
C ILE A 12 -6.43 1.28 -23.12
N SER A 13 -6.25 0.00 -23.48
CA SER A 13 -5.00 -0.74 -23.19
C SER A 13 -3.81 0.04 -23.73
N LEU A 14 -3.00 0.59 -22.83
CA LEU A 14 -1.83 1.38 -23.21
C LEU A 14 -0.74 0.43 -23.73
N LYS A 15 -0.40 0.59 -24.98
CA LYS A 15 0.79 -0.02 -25.57
C LYS A 15 1.94 0.96 -25.46
N PHE A 16 2.96 0.58 -24.71
CA PHE A 16 4.20 1.36 -24.63
C PHE A 16 5.22 0.79 -25.60
N ILE A 17 5.85 1.67 -26.38
CA ILE A 17 7.03 1.35 -27.18
C ILE A 17 8.22 1.89 -26.40
N ILE A 18 9.02 1.00 -25.84
CA ILE A 18 10.31 1.38 -25.26
C ILE A 18 11.35 1.28 -26.38
N LYS A 19 11.85 2.42 -26.82
CA LYS A 19 13.01 2.46 -27.73
C LYS A 19 14.28 2.27 -26.92
N THR A 20 14.84 1.08 -27.00
CA THR A 20 16.24 0.85 -26.63
C THR A 20 17.11 0.82 -27.87
N LYS A 21 18.40 1.13 -27.74
CA LYS A 21 19.36 1.05 -28.85
C LYS A 21 19.41 -0.37 -29.43
N GLY A 22 18.56 -0.67 -30.39
CA GLY A 22 18.64 -1.89 -31.18
C GLY A 22 17.32 -2.63 -31.43
N ASP A 23 16.38 -2.69 -30.51
CA ASP A 23 15.15 -3.44 -30.70
C ASP A 23 13.94 -2.73 -30.07
N ASP A 24 12.83 -2.68 -30.82
CA ASP A 24 11.55 -2.16 -30.33
C ASP A 24 10.77 -3.30 -29.64
N TYR A 25 10.67 -3.26 -28.32
CA TYR A 25 9.82 -4.18 -27.57
C TYR A 25 8.47 -3.56 -27.25
N MET A 26 7.42 -4.25 -27.62
CA MET A 26 6.06 -3.84 -27.30
C MET A 26 5.58 -4.57 -26.03
N TYR A 27 5.47 -3.83 -24.93
CA TYR A 27 4.88 -4.35 -23.70
C TYR A 27 3.39 -4.06 -23.65
N THR A 28 2.60 -5.10 -23.43
CA THR A 28 1.20 -4.93 -23.08
C THR A 28 1.08 -4.96 -21.57
N ILE A 29 0.85 -3.81 -20.96
CA ILE A 29 0.54 -3.72 -19.53
C ILE A 29 -0.91 -4.11 -19.34
N SER A 30 -1.19 -5.00 -18.38
CA SER A 30 -2.56 -5.36 -18.06
C SER A 30 -3.34 -4.14 -17.55
N LYS A 31 -4.64 -4.10 -17.82
CA LYS A 31 -5.50 -3.02 -17.32
C LYS A 31 -5.48 -2.90 -15.78
N SER A 32 -5.29 -4.00 -15.08
CA SER A 32 -5.14 -4.04 -13.62
C SER A 32 -3.85 -3.36 -13.17
N ASP A 33 -2.73 -3.64 -13.83
CA ASP A 33 -1.43 -3.09 -13.46
C ASP A 33 -1.34 -1.59 -13.73
N THR A 34 -1.91 -1.13 -14.84
CA THR A 34 -2.02 0.29 -15.16
C THR A 34 -2.88 1.02 -14.13
N ASN A 35 -3.97 0.40 -13.67
CA ASN A 35 -4.83 0.99 -12.67
C ASN A 35 -4.12 1.13 -11.32
N ILE A 36 -3.39 0.11 -10.89
CA ILE A 36 -2.62 0.13 -9.64
C ILE A 36 -1.51 1.19 -9.70
N ALA A 37 -0.77 1.27 -10.80
CA ALA A 37 0.27 2.28 -10.97
C ALA A 37 -0.30 3.71 -10.91
N TYR A 38 -1.44 3.93 -11.54
CA TYR A 38 -2.17 5.20 -11.47
C TYR A 38 -2.62 5.53 -10.06
N MET A 39 -3.19 4.56 -9.34
CA MET A 39 -3.64 4.75 -7.95
C MET A 39 -2.47 5.06 -7.02
N LYS A 40 -1.34 4.37 -7.16
CA LYS A 40 -0.10 4.64 -6.41
C LYS A 40 0.36 6.08 -6.62
N ASP A 41 0.39 6.53 -7.86
CA ASP A 41 0.80 7.88 -8.21
C ASP A 41 -0.13 8.93 -7.59
N CYS A 42 -1.43 8.76 -7.70
CA CYS A 42 -2.43 9.66 -7.11
C CYS A 42 -2.32 9.73 -5.59
N VAL A 43 -2.19 8.60 -4.91
CA VAL A 43 -2.05 8.56 -3.45
C VAL A 43 -0.73 9.18 -3.02
N LEU A 44 0.37 8.86 -3.69
CA LEU A 44 1.69 9.38 -3.36
C LEU A 44 1.73 10.92 -3.46
N HIS A 45 1.12 11.50 -4.51
CA HIS A 45 1.02 12.96 -4.67
C HIS A 45 0.11 13.62 -3.63
N SER A 46 -0.79 12.87 -3.01
CA SER A 46 -1.66 13.36 -1.94
C SER A 46 -0.97 13.43 -0.59
N LEU A 47 0.18 12.78 -0.42
CA LEU A 47 0.87 12.67 0.87
C LEU A 47 1.75 13.90 1.13
N PRO A 48 1.58 14.58 2.28
CA PRO A 48 2.49 15.65 2.69
C PRO A 48 3.85 15.09 3.12
N HIS A 49 4.85 15.94 3.09
CA HIS A 49 6.19 15.67 3.61
C HIS A 49 6.39 16.20 5.04
N GLU A 50 5.34 16.63 5.69
CA GLU A 50 5.32 17.17 7.03
C GLU A 50 4.56 16.24 7.97
N PRO A 51 4.95 16.12 9.24
CA PRO A 51 4.33 15.21 10.20
C PRO A 51 2.92 15.62 10.67
N ILE A 52 2.24 16.45 9.90
CA ILE A 52 0.84 16.82 10.13
C ILE A 52 -0.13 15.76 9.61
N GLY A 53 0.30 14.94 8.67
CA GLY A 53 -0.45 13.81 8.13
C GLY A 53 -1.78 14.16 7.44
N ILE A 54 -2.15 13.37 6.47
CA ILE A 54 -3.46 13.45 5.83
C ILE A 54 -4.25 12.17 6.13
N HIS A 55 -5.49 12.31 6.61
CA HIS A 55 -6.32 11.16 6.93
C HIS A 55 -6.77 10.40 5.67
N GLN A 56 -6.95 9.09 5.81
CA GLN A 56 -7.41 8.24 4.72
C GLN A 56 -8.71 8.74 4.06
N LYS A 57 -9.61 9.34 4.84
CA LYS A 57 -10.87 9.89 4.33
C LYS A 57 -10.63 11.08 3.40
N ASP A 58 -9.67 11.93 3.74
CA ASP A 58 -9.32 13.10 2.92
C ASP A 58 -8.61 12.66 1.63
N ILE A 59 -7.73 11.66 1.69
CA ILE A 59 -7.14 11.05 0.50
C ILE A 59 -8.23 10.43 -0.38
N SER A 60 -9.19 9.73 0.22
CA SER A 60 -10.34 9.17 -0.48
C SER A 60 -11.16 10.25 -1.20
N ASN A 61 -11.45 11.35 -0.53
CA ASN A 61 -12.18 12.47 -1.10
C ASN A 61 -11.41 13.15 -2.24
N ASN A 62 -10.10 13.31 -2.10
CA ASN A 62 -9.25 13.97 -3.08
C ASN A 62 -9.01 13.12 -4.33
N THR A 63 -8.95 11.81 -4.19
CA THR A 63 -8.61 10.86 -5.26
C THR A 63 -9.83 10.19 -5.88
N GLY A 64 -10.95 10.13 -5.18
CA GLY A 64 -12.14 9.36 -5.56
C GLY A 64 -12.02 7.85 -5.29
N PHE A 65 -10.94 7.39 -4.66
CA PHE A 65 -10.76 5.99 -4.27
C PHE A 65 -11.46 5.71 -2.94
N SER A 66 -11.91 4.47 -2.71
CA SER A 66 -12.45 4.09 -1.41
C SER A 66 -11.38 4.13 -0.33
N THR A 67 -11.77 4.32 0.94
CA THR A 67 -10.82 4.29 2.06
C THR A 67 -10.10 2.94 2.17
N ARG A 68 -10.76 1.85 1.79
CA ARG A 68 -10.16 0.52 1.70
C ARG A 68 -9.04 0.48 0.66
N ASP A 69 -9.32 1.02 -0.53
CA ASP A 69 -8.32 1.08 -1.61
C ASP A 69 -7.15 1.97 -1.23
N VAL A 70 -7.40 3.12 -0.60
CA VAL A 70 -6.34 4.00 -0.07
C VAL A 70 -5.42 3.24 0.87
N ARG A 71 -5.96 2.51 1.87
CA ARG A 71 -5.14 1.71 2.79
C ARG A 71 -4.34 0.64 2.08
N HIS A 72 -4.95 -0.01 1.10
CA HIS A 72 -4.30 -1.05 0.30
C HIS A 72 -3.15 -0.48 -0.54
N ILE A 73 -3.35 0.67 -1.15
CA ILE A 73 -2.31 1.37 -1.92
C ILE A 73 -1.18 1.87 -1.01
N ILE A 74 -1.48 2.41 0.17
CA ILE A 74 -0.46 2.77 1.16
C ILE A 74 0.41 1.57 1.53
N GLN A 75 -0.21 0.41 1.76
CA GLN A 75 0.52 -0.84 2.01
C GLN A 75 1.48 -1.18 0.86
N ARG A 76 0.99 -1.14 -0.38
CA ARG A 76 1.81 -1.43 -1.56
C ARG A 76 2.95 -0.43 -1.75
N LEU A 77 2.72 0.84 -1.49
CA LEU A 77 3.76 1.86 -1.54
C LEU A 77 4.85 1.61 -0.47
N ARG A 78 4.46 1.18 0.72
CA ARG A 78 5.42 0.76 1.76
C ARG A 78 6.21 -0.47 1.33
N ASP A 79 5.57 -1.45 0.71
CA ASP A 79 6.23 -2.64 0.17
C ASP A 79 7.22 -2.28 -0.96
N ASP A 80 6.94 -1.24 -1.73
CA ASP A 80 7.85 -0.68 -2.75
C ASP A 80 9.03 0.11 -2.15
N GLY A 81 9.03 0.36 -0.85
CA GLY A 81 10.12 1.04 -0.15
C GLY A 81 9.88 2.51 0.18
N TYR A 82 8.68 3.03 -0.04
CA TYR A 82 8.35 4.40 0.36
C TYR A 82 8.22 4.52 1.89
N ALA A 83 8.88 5.52 2.45
CA ALA A 83 8.89 5.79 3.89
C ALA A 83 7.61 6.52 4.33
N ILE A 84 6.48 5.82 4.32
CA ILE A 84 5.19 6.40 4.68
C ILE A 84 4.93 6.17 6.17
N CYS A 85 4.87 7.27 6.92
CA CYS A 85 4.51 7.29 8.32
C CYS A 85 3.00 7.33 8.53
N GLY A 86 2.58 6.96 9.73
CA GLY A 86 1.21 7.13 10.18
C GLY A 86 0.38 5.86 10.16
N THR A 87 -0.84 6.04 10.62
CA THR A 87 -1.88 5.00 10.68
C THR A 87 -3.17 5.56 10.07
N PRO A 88 -4.18 4.72 9.79
CA PRO A 88 -5.47 5.20 9.33
C PRO A 88 -6.11 6.27 10.24
N ASN A 89 -5.85 6.20 11.54
CA ASN A 89 -6.40 7.12 12.53
C ASN A 89 -5.56 8.39 12.71
N ASP A 90 -4.23 8.28 12.60
CA ASP A 90 -3.30 9.40 12.83
C ASP A 90 -3.06 10.23 11.57
N GLY A 91 -3.41 9.69 10.40
CA GLY A 91 -3.06 10.27 9.12
C GLY A 91 -1.70 9.81 8.61
N TYR A 92 -1.44 10.05 7.33
CA TYR A 92 -0.25 9.59 6.61
C TYR A 92 0.60 10.75 6.12
N TRP A 93 1.91 10.57 6.15
CA TRP A 93 2.88 11.51 5.55
C TRP A 93 4.14 10.78 5.11
N ILE A 94 4.93 11.40 4.25
CA ILE A 94 6.22 10.86 3.81
C ILE A 94 7.30 11.34 4.77
N ALA A 95 8.02 10.41 5.41
CA ALA A 95 9.12 10.72 6.30
C ALA A 95 10.29 11.37 5.56
N GLN A 96 10.87 12.38 6.16
CA GLN A 96 12.12 13.00 5.71
C GLN A 96 13.33 12.51 6.50
N THR A 97 13.09 11.93 7.67
CA THR A 97 14.13 11.37 8.55
C THR A 97 13.75 9.97 9.00
N SER A 98 14.76 9.16 9.31
CA SER A 98 14.54 7.82 9.86
C SER A 98 13.83 7.86 11.21
N PHE A 99 14.02 8.91 11.98
CA PHE A 99 13.41 9.09 13.30
C PHE A 99 11.87 9.16 13.21
N GLU A 100 11.33 9.78 12.16
CA GLU A 100 9.87 9.89 11.97
C GLU A 100 9.19 8.54 11.81
N LEU A 101 9.91 7.52 11.32
CA LEU A 101 9.37 6.16 11.16
C LEU A 101 9.29 5.37 12.47
N ASN A 102 9.98 5.78 13.53
CA ASN A 102 10.08 5.02 14.77
C ASN A 102 8.72 4.72 15.40
N ASP A 103 7.85 5.72 15.48
CA ASP A 103 6.51 5.56 16.05
C ASP A 103 5.63 4.63 15.20
N THR A 104 5.65 4.80 13.89
CA THR A 104 4.92 3.94 12.96
C THR A 104 5.38 2.49 13.06
N ILE A 105 6.68 2.25 13.10
CA ILE A 105 7.26 0.91 13.25
C ILE A 105 6.87 0.30 14.60
N ALA A 106 6.94 1.07 15.69
CA ALA A 106 6.55 0.60 17.02
C ALA A 106 5.06 0.21 17.08
N LYS A 107 4.19 1.01 16.48
CA LYS A 107 2.74 0.69 16.40
C LYS A 107 2.48 -0.57 15.57
N MET A 108 3.17 -0.75 14.46
CA MET A 108 3.06 -1.97 13.65
C MET A 108 3.54 -3.22 14.40
N ARG A 109 4.66 -3.12 15.11
CA ARG A 109 5.16 -4.22 15.97
C ARG A 109 4.17 -4.59 17.06
N SER A 110 3.57 -3.59 17.72
CA SER A 110 2.54 -3.82 18.74
C SER A 110 1.32 -4.52 18.15
N HIS A 111 0.88 -4.12 16.97
CA HIS A 111 -0.24 -4.75 16.28
C HIS A 111 0.05 -6.20 15.89
N ILE A 112 1.24 -6.48 15.39
CA ILE A 112 1.69 -7.85 15.06
C ILE A 112 1.70 -8.70 16.33
N LYS A 113 2.23 -8.17 17.44
CA LYS A 113 2.23 -8.88 18.72
C LYS A 113 0.81 -9.23 19.20
N GLN A 114 -0.10 -8.27 19.19
CA GLN A 114 -1.50 -8.51 19.55
C GLN A 114 -2.16 -9.57 18.67
N SER A 115 -1.94 -9.51 17.36
CA SER A 115 -2.47 -10.48 16.41
C SER A 115 -1.89 -11.89 16.66
N THR A 116 -0.60 -11.98 16.98
CA THR A 116 0.07 -13.23 17.33
C THR A 116 -0.48 -13.81 18.63
N ASP A 117 -0.67 -12.99 19.66
CA ASP A 117 -1.23 -13.42 20.93
C ASP A 117 -2.68 -13.97 20.75
N THR A 118 -3.47 -13.29 19.93
CA THR A 118 -4.82 -13.75 19.57
C THR A 118 -4.79 -15.06 18.80
N LEU A 119 -3.89 -15.20 17.84
CA LEU A 119 -3.71 -16.44 17.09
C LEU A 119 -3.39 -17.61 18.03
N ASN A 120 -2.46 -17.43 18.94
CA ASN A 120 -2.06 -18.46 19.90
C ASN A 120 -3.24 -18.84 20.82
N ALA A 121 -4.02 -17.87 21.27
CA ALA A 121 -5.22 -18.13 22.05
C ALA A 121 -6.27 -18.95 21.28
N LEU A 122 -6.44 -18.69 19.99
CA LEU A 122 -7.35 -19.46 19.13
C LEU A 122 -6.85 -20.88 18.90
N ILE A 123 -5.56 -21.07 18.71
CA ILE A 123 -4.94 -22.40 18.57
C ILE A 123 -5.18 -23.22 19.86
N GLU A 124 -4.98 -22.63 21.02
CA GLU A 124 -5.26 -23.31 22.29
C GLU A 124 -6.76 -23.62 22.47
N ALA A 125 -7.64 -22.72 22.03
CA ALA A 125 -9.09 -22.98 22.04
C ALA A 125 -9.44 -24.14 21.10
N GLN A 126 -8.85 -24.20 19.92
CA GLN A 126 -9.04 -25.31 18.97
C GLN A 126 -8.64 -26.64 19.59
N LYS A 127 -7.45 -26.75 20.20
CA LYS A 127 -7.00 -27.95 20.88
C LYS A 127 -7.98 -28.43 21.97
N ARG A 128 -8.53 -27.49 22.74
CA ARG A 128 -9.55 -27.85 23.77
C ARG A 128 -10.83 -28.40 23.15
N LEU A 129 -11.26 -27.87 22.01
CA LEU A 129 -12.42 -28.40 21.28
C LEU A 129 -12.16 -29.79 20.71
N GLU A 130 -10.98 -30.00 20.10
CA GLU A 130 -10.57 -31.30 19.58
C GLU A 130 -10.59 -32.39 20.66
N ILE A 131 -10.09 -32.10 21.84
CA ILE A 131 -10.14 -33.02 22.99
C ILE A 131 -11.57 -33.31 23.38
N LYS A 132 -12.43 -32.29 23.44
CA LYS A 132 -13.85 -32.43 23.81
C LYS A 132 -14.63 -33.25 22.78
N GLU A 133 -14.30 -33.10 21.52
CA GLU A 133 -14.92 -33.84 20.42
C GLU A 133 -14.38 -35.27 20.26
N GLY A 134 -13.35 -35.62 21.03
CA GLY A 134 -12.73 -36.94 20.96
C GLY A 134 -11.93 -37.21 19.71
N LEU A 135 -11.42 -36.17 19.05
CA LEU A 135 -10.63 -36.25 17.81
C LEU A 135 -9.16 -36.63 18.04
N ARG A 136 -8.80 -36.97 19.26
CA ARG A 136 -7.48 -37.48 19.64
C ARG A 136 -7.56 -38.74 20.49
#